data_a1bf869b92fb6979b68121dd156f13b7
#
_entry.id   a1bf869b92fb6979b68121dd156f13b7
#
_cell.length_a   1.000
_cell.length_b   1.000
_cell.length_c   1.000
_cell.angle_alpha   90.00
_cell.angle_beta   90.00
_cell.angle_gamma   90.00
#
_symmetry.space_group_name_H-M   'P 1'
#
loop_
_entity.id
_entity.type
_entity.pdbx_description
1 polymer ?
#
loop_
_entity_poly.entity_id
_entity_poly.type
_entity_poly.pdbx_seq_one_letter_code
_entity_poly.pdbx_strand_id
1 'polypeptide(L)'
;TSGDIDQASSFLSEDATWSFPNGITVEGKEAVTGMMANVNQIWTTIDQYSGDTVHLGVTGGEEGSEWKVLLSWGQATYANDANSITVPYHQVTWFTDDNQIGAMSGLYDRTELVASYSEDPIK
;
A
#
# COMPACT_ATOMS: atom_id res chain seq x y z
N THR A 1 2.66 -3.02 -9.63
CA THR A 1 2.67 -2.16 -10.81
C THR A 1 1.38 -1.35 -10.88
N SER A 2 1.50 -0.12 -11.31
CA SER A 2 0.33 0.72 -11.52
C SER A 2 -0.51 0.21 -12.69
N GLY A 3 -1.83 0.31 -12.58
CA GLY A 3 -2.76 0.11 -13.68
C GLY A 3 -3.60 -1.15 -13.64
N ASP A 4 -3.26 -2.16 -12.87
CA ASP A 4 -4.11 -3.36 -12.74
C ASP A 4 -4.83 -3.37 -11.39
N ILE A 5 -5.83 -2.51 -11.28
CA ILE A 5 -6.64 -2.36 -10.07
C ILE A 5 -7.50 -3.61 -9.83
N ASP A 6 -8.03 -4.22 -10.88
CA ASP A 6 -8.87 -5.41 -10.73
C ASP A 6 -8.06 -6.59 -10.18
N GLN A 7 -6.84 -6.78 -10.66
CA GLN A 7 -5.96 -7.82 -10.13
C GLN A 7 -5.58 -7.52 -8.67
N ALA A 8 -5.17 -6.29 -8.36
CA ALA A 8 -4.83 -5.88 -6.99
C ALA A 8 -6.02 -6.09 -6.05
N SER A 9 -7.21 -5.68 -6.48
CA SER A 9 -8.45 -5.84 -5.70
C SER A 9 -8.77 -7.32 -5.43
N SER A 10 -8.44 -8.22 -6.34
CA SER A 10 -8.73 -9.65 -6.17
C SER A 10 -8.01 -10.29 -4.99
N PHE A 11 -6.91 -9.69 -4.51
CA PHE A 11 -6.17 -10.17 -3.34
C PHE A 11 -6.70 -9.62 -2.01
N LEU A 12 -7.61 -8.65 -2.04
CA LEU A 12 -8.15 -8.02 -0.83
C LEU A 12 -9.31 -8.82 -0.25
N SER A 13 -9.35 -8.94 1.09
CA SER A 13 -10.55 -9.41 1.78
C SER A 13 -11.64 -8.33 1.77
N GLU A 14 -12.89 -8.72 1.98
CA GLU A 14 -14.00 -7.77 2.00
C GLU A 14 -13.83 -6.68 3.07
N ASP A 15 -13.21 -7.03 4.20
CA ASP A 15 -12.96 -6.14 5.32
C ASP A 15 -11.56 -5.52 5.29
N ALA A 16 -10.87 -5.55 4.15
CA ALA A 16 -9.50 -5.05 4.03
C ALA A 16 -9.39 -3.58 4.45
N THR A 17 -8.28 -3.24 5.09
CA THR A 17 -7.98 -1.86 5.48
C THR A 17 -6.64 -1.42 4.90
N TRP A 18 -6.50 -0.12 4.70
CA TRP A 18 -5.23 0.48 4.26
C TRP A 18 -4.97 1.73 5.07
N SER A 19 -3.88 1.71 5.84
CA SER A 19 -3.46 2.82 6.70
C SER A 19 -2.27 3.55 6.09
N PHE A 20 -2.31 4.86 6.17
CA PHE A 20 -1.32 5.77 5.62
C PHE A 20 -0.53 6.48 6.72
N PRO A 21 0.69 7.01 6.40
CA PRO A 21 1.54 7.66 7.38
C PRO A 21 0.93 8.90 8.07
N ASN A 22 -0.08 9.51 7.46
CA ASN A 22 -0.79 10.66 8.03
C ASN A 22 -1.89 10.28 9.04
N GLY A 23 -2.01 9.00 9.38
CA GLY A 23 -3.02 8.52 10.32
C GLY A 23 -4.39 8.19 9.71
N ILE A 24 -4.55 8.37 8.41
CA ILE A 24 -5.79 8.02 7.71
C ILE A 24 -5.82 6.50 7.46
N THR A 25 -6.95 5.89 7.72
CA THR A 25 -7.23 4.49 7.39
C THR A 25 -8.47 4.41 6.52
N VAL A 26 -8.34 3.70 5.40
CA VAL A 26 -9.45 3.41 4.50
C VAL A 26 -9.94 2.01 4.80
N GLU A 27 -11.23 1.83 5.00
CA GLU A 27 -11.83 0.57 5.44
C GLU A 27 -12.77 -0.01 4.38
N GLY A 28 -12.62 -1.31 4.14
CA GLY A 28 -13.42 -2.08 3.22
C GLY A 28 -12.80 -2.18 1.83
N LYS A 29 -12.98 -3.34 1.20
CA LYS A 29 -12.41 -3.65 -0.12
C LYS A 29 -12.77 -2.59 -1.18
N GLU A 30 -14.01 -2.17 -1.23
CA GLU A 30 -14.47 -1.17 -2.20
C GLU A 30 -13.76 0.16 -2.00
N ALA A 31 -13.66 0.64 -0.75
CA ALA A 31 -13.01 1.90 -0.43
C ALA A 31 -11.49 1.83 -0.68
N VAL A 32 -10.86 0.73 -0.33
CA VAL A 32 -9.42 0.52 -0.61
C VAL A 32 -9.16 0.51 -2.12
N THR A 33 -9.99 -0.20 -2.89
CA THR A 33 -9.88 -0.23 -4.35
C THR A 33 -10.08 1.16 -4.95
N GLY A 34 -11.05 1.91 -4.45
CA GLY A 34 -11.29 3.30 -4.87
C GLY A 34 -10.10 4.21 -4.60
N MET A 35 -9.45 4.06 -3.45
CA MET A 35 -8.24 4.83 -3.13
C MET A 35 -7.08 4.45 -4.05
N MET A 36 -6.87 3.18 -4.35
CA MET A 36 -5.88 2.73 -5.33
C MET A 36 -6.11 3.39 -6.70
N ALA A 37 -7.35 3.42 -7.15
CA ALA A 37 -7.72 4.06 -8.41
C ALA A 37 -7.43 5.56 -8.40
N ASN A 38 -7.76 6.27 -7.32
CA ASN A 38 -7.49 7.70 -7.17
C ASN A 38 -5.99 8.01 -7.25
N VAL A 39 -5.18 7.23 -6.55
CA VAL A 39 -3.72 7.40 -6.57
C VAL A 39 -3.16 7.13 -7.96
N ASN A 40 -3.67 6.12 -8.67
CA ASN A 40 -3.23 5.78 -10.02
C ASN A 40 -3.66 6.82 -11.08
N GLN A 41 -4.66 7.62 -10.81
CA GLN A 41 -5.02 8.75 -11.69
C GLN A 41 -3.99 9.88 -11.60
N ILE A 42 -3.38 10.05 -10.44
CA ILE A 42 -2.34 11.08 -10.23
C ILE A 42 -0.98 10.58 -10.71
N TRP A 43 -0.62 9.38 -10.35
CA TRP A 43 0.66 8.76 -10.67
C TRP A 43 0.47 7.69 -11.74
N THR A 44 0.89 7.98 -12.95
CA THR A 44 0.77 7.04 -14.08
C THR A 44 1.70 5.85 -13.93
N THR A 45 2.76 6.01 -13.15
CA THR A 45 3.67 4.93 -12.79
C THR A 45 3.90 4.95 -11.28
N ILE A 46 3.64 3.82 -10.64
CA ILE A 46 4.00 3.56 -9.24
C ILE A 46 4.83 2.30 -9.22
N ASP A 47 6.12 2.43 -8.94
CA ASP A 47 7.04 1.32 -8.84
C ASP A 47 7.41 1.14 -7.36
N GLN A 48 6.67 0.26 -6.70
CA GLN A 48 6.95 -0.12 -5.32
C GLN A 48 8.07 -1.16 -5.30
N TYR A 49 8.92 -1.04 -4.29
CA TYR A 49 10.04 -1.95 -4.09
C TYR A 49 11.06 -1.94 -5.25
N SER A 50 11.28 -0.76 -5.83
CA SER A 50 12.39 -0.55 -6.75
C SER A 50 13.73 -0.61 -5.99
N GLY A 51 14.78 -1.04 -6.66
CA GLY A 51 16.11 -1.19 -6.04
C GLY A 51 16.19 -2.39 -5.11
N ASP A 52 17.05 -2.32 -4.12
CA ASP A 52 17.25 -3.39 -3.14
C ASP A 52 16.04 -3.50 -2.21
N THR A 53 15.39 -4.64 -2.24
CA THR A 53 14.15 -4.88 -1.49
C THR A 53 14.33 -6.07 -0.55
N VAL A 54 13.82 -5.94 0.66
CA VAL A 54 13.77 -7.02 1.65
C VAL A 54 12.32 -7.31 1.99
N HIS A 55 11.94 -8.58 1.91
CA HIS A 55 10.66 -9.07 2.40
C HIS A 55 10.89 -10.11 3.49
N LEU A 56 10.21 -9.95 4.63
CA LEU A 56 10.30 -10.88 5.75
C LEU A 56 8.90 -11.33 6.14
N GLY A 57 8.62 -12.61 5.98
CA GLY A 57 7.38 -13.22 6.45
C GLY A 57 7.51 -13.60 7.92
N VAL A 58 6.51 -13.25 8.71
CA VAL A 58 6.46 -13.54 10.15
C VAL A 58 5.11 -14.15 10.49
N THR A 59 5.13 -15.22 11.27
CA THR A 59 3.94 -15.82 11.85
C THR A 59 4.03 -15.77 13.37
N GLY A 60 2.89 -15.58 14.03
CA GLY A 60 2.84 -15.54 15.48
C GLY A 60 1.43 -15.75 15.99
N GLY A 61 1.25 -15.63 17.29
CA GLY A 61 -0.04 -15.87 17.93
C GLY A 61 -0.13 -17.26 18.54
N GLU A 62 -1.30 -17.56 19.10
CA GLU A 62 -1.59 -18.86 19.73
C GLU A 62 -2.01 -19.88 18.69
N GLU A 63 -1.78 -21.15 18.99
CA GLU A 63 -2.24 -22.27 18.14
C GLU A 63 -3.75 -22.14 17.85
N GLY A 64 -4.11 -22.16 16.56
CA GLY A 64 -5.48 -21.96 16.09
C GLY A 64 -5.89 -20.52 15.86
N SER A 65 -5.04 -19.55 16.24
CA SER A 65 -5.25 -18.12 16.05
C SER A 65 -3.98 -17.43 15.55
N GLU A 66 -3.21 -18.13 14.72
CA GLU A 66 -1.96 -17.57 14.19
C GLU A 66 -2.25 -16.44 13.19
N TRP A 67 -1.43 -15.41 13.27
CA TRP A 67 -1.42 -14.34 12.29
C TRP A 67 -0.21 -14.47 11.35
N LYS A 68 -0.40 -14.03 10.11
CA LYS A 68 0.64 -14.03 9.07
C LYS A 68 0.86 -12.59 8.63
N VAL A 69 2.11 -12.16 8.67
CA VAL A 69 2.49 -10.79 8.35
C VAL A 69 3.69 -10.81 7.39
N LEU A 70 3.65 -9.95 6.39
CA LEU A 70 4.78 -9.67 5.51
C LEU A 70 5.29 -8.27 5.84
N LEU A 71 6.56 -8.18 6.22
CA LEU A 71 7.28 -6.92 6.40
C LEU A 71 8.11 -6.67 5.16
N SER A 72 7.97 -5.49 4.57
CA SER A 72 8.63 -5.15 3.32
C SER A 72 9.35 -3.82 3.43
N TRP A 73 10.61 -3.78 3.00
CA TRP A 73 11.44 -2.57 2.94
C TRP A 73 12.01 -2.42 1.55
N GLY A 74 12.03 -1.20 1.06
CA GLY A 74 12.61 -0.86 -0.23
C GLY A 74 12.42 0.61 -0.52
N GLN A 75 12.26 0.91 -1.78
CA GLN A 75 11.94 2.25 -2.25
C GLN A 75 10.66 2.20 -3.07
N ALA A 76 9.95 3.32 -3.12
CA ALA A 76 8.81 3.48 -4.02
C ALA A 76 9.05 4.71 -4.88
N THR A 77 8.83 4.58 -6.18
CA THR A 77 8.91 5.67 -7.14
C THR A 77 7.51 5.97 -7.67
N TYR A 78 7.13 7.22 -7.55
CA TYR A 78 5.85 7.75 -8.05
C TYR A 78 6.17 8.70 -9.18
N ALA A 79 5.68 8.43 -10.38
CA ALA A 79 5.98 9.24 -11.54
C ALA A 79 4.75 9.56 -12.38
N ASN A 80 4.74 10.76 -12.94
CA ASN A 80 3.82 11.22 -13.97
C ASN A 80 4.57 12.16 -14.92
N ASP A 81 3.86 12.81 -15.82
CA ASP A 81 4.49 13.72 -16.80
C ASP A 81 5.21 14.92 -16.15
N ALA A 82 4.78 15.32 -14.96
CA ALA A 82 5.31 16.50 -14.27
C ALA A 82 6.38 16.18 -13.24
N ASN A 83 6.31 15.01 -12.57
CA ASN A 83 7.13 14.69 -11.41
C ASN A 83 7.59 13.24 -11.42
N SER A 84 8.76 13.01 -10.81
CA SER A 84 9.24 11.68 -10.44
C SER A 84 9.83 11.77 -9.04
N ILE A 85 9.21 11.07 -8.08
CA ILE A 85 9.57 11.15 -6.66
C ILE A 85 9.85 9.75 -6.15
N THR A 86 11.03 9.54 -5.58
CA THR A 86 11.43 8.27 -4.97
C THR A 86 11.60 8.46 -3.47
N VAL A 87 10.97 7.59 -2.70
CA VAL A 87 11.02 7.64 -1.23
C VAL A 87 11.39 6.27 -0.67
N PRO A 88 12.11 6.19 0.46
CA PRO A 88 12.19 4.95 1.22
C PRO A 88 10.78 4.51 1.63
N TYR A 89 10.49 3.23 1.50
CA TYR A 89 9.14 2.69 1.68
C TYR A 89 9.18 1.44 2.54
N HIS A 90 8.33 1.42 3.57
CA HIS A 90 8.11 0.26 4.40
C HIS A 90 6.61 -0.04 4.45
N GLN A 91 6.26 -1.31 4.30
CA GLN A 91 4.88 -1.75 4.39
C GLN A 91 4.77 -3.00 5.25
N VAL A 92 3.75 -3.02 6.08
CA VAL A 92 3.30 -4.20 6.81
C VAL A 92 2.01 -4.68 6.16
N THR A 93 1.97 -5.96 5.80
CA THR A 93 0.79 -6.58 5.20
C THR A 93 0.34 -7.75 6.06
N TRP A 94 -0.90 -7.72 6.54
CA TRP A 94 -1.53 -8.82 7.28
C TRP A 94 -2.41 -9.63 6.34
N PHE A 95 -2.29 -10.96 6.45
CA PHE A 95 -3.08 -11.89 5.64
C PHE A 95 -4.15 -12.55 6.48
N THR A 96 -5.29 -12.80 5.86
CA THR A 96 -6.37 -13.62 6.43
C THR A 96 -6.02 -15.10 6.37
N ASP A 97 -6.81 -15.95 7.02
CA ASP A 97 -6.65 -17.41 6.96
C ASP A 97 -6.80 -17.96 5.53
N ASP A 98 -7.54 -17.25 4.67
CA ASP A 98 -7.71 -17.59 3.25
C ASP A 98 -6.58 -17.02 2.36
N ASN A 99 -5.50 -16.50 2.97
CA ASN A 99 -4.38 -15.87 2.28
C ASN A 99 -4.75 -14.65 1.44
N GLN A 100 -5.79 -13.94 1.83
CA GLN A 100 -6.13 -12.64 1.28
C GLN A 100 -5.49 -11.54 2.11
N ILE A 101 -5.36 -10.35 1.55
CA ILE A 101 -4.85 -9.18 2.27
C ILE A 101 -5.97 -8.65 3.16
N GLY A 102 -5.78 -8.73 4.48
CA GLY A 102 -6.72 -8.21 5.46
C GLY A 102 -6.41 -6.79 5.89
N ALA A 103 -5.14 -6.40 5.90
CA ALA A 103 -4.73 -5.05 6.25
C ALA A 103 -3.39 -4.71 5.62
N MET A 104 -3.21 -3.45 5.26
CA MET A 104 -1.93 -2.89 4.82
C MET A 104 -1.66 -1.61 5.60
N SER A 105 -0.40 -1.40 5.97
CA SER A 105 0.05 -0.17 6.61
C SER A 105 1.37 0.27 5.97
N GLY A 106 1.36 1.40 5.28
CA GLY A 106 2.54 1.98 4.68
C GLY A 106 3.16 3.03 5.58
N LEU A 107 4.49 3.02 5.69
CA LEU A 107 5.28 4.00 6.42
C LEU A 107 6.33 4.59 5.48
N TYR A 108 6.16 5.85 5.12
CA TYR A 108 7.05 6.57 4.22
C TYR A 108 6.88 8.08 4.40
N ASP A 109 7.86 8.85 3.99
CA ASP A 109 7.79 10.31 4.03
C ASP A 109 6.95 10.82 2.86
N ARG A 110 5.83 11.46 3.15
CA ARG A 110 4.91 12.01 2.16
C ARG A 110 5.20 13.47 1.79
N THR A 111 6.21 14.09 2.37
CA THR A 111 6.44 15.54 2.23
C THR A 111 6.52 16.00 0.78
N GLU A 112 7.36 15.35 -0.04
CA GLU A 112 7.50 15.71 -1.45
C GLU A 112 6.26 15.36 -2.26
N LEU A 113 5.63 14.22 -1.96
CA LEU A 113 4.39 13.82 -2.62
C LEU A 113 3.28 14.84 -2.39
N VAL A 114 3.06 15.22 -1.13
CA VAL A 114 2.04 16.21 -0.75
C VAL A 114 2.31 17.55 -1.40
N ALA A 115 3.58 17.98 -1.43
CA ALA A 115 3.97 19.25 -2.06
C ALA A 115 3.70 19.28 -3.57
N SER A 116 3.63 18.13 -4.22
CA SER A 116 3.37 18.02 -5.66
C SER A 116 1.87 18.04 -6.01
N TYR A 117 1.00 17.82 -5.02
CA TYR A 117 -0.45 17.77 -5.25
C TYR A 117 -1.09 19.16 -5.23
N SER A 118 -2.08 19.36 -6.08
CA SER A 118 -3.02 20.47 -5.93
C SER A 118 -3.96 20.22 -4.74
N GLU A 119 -4.30 18.95 -4.52
CA GLU A 119 -5.11 18.49 -3.39
C GLU A 119 -4.67 17.07 -3.01
N ASP A 120 -4.31 16.87 -1.73
CA ASP A 120 -3.89 15.56 -1.25
C ASP A 120 -5.02 14.54 -1.38
N PRO A 121 -4.83 13.41 -2.11
CA PRO A 121 -5.87 12.39 -2.25
C PRO A 121 -6.11 11.60 -0.96
N ILE A 122 -5.17 11.65 -0.02
CA ILE A 122 -5.23 10.89 1.24
C ILE A 122 -5.44 11.85 2.40
N LYS A 123 -6.71 12.12 2.68
CA LYS A 123 -7.09 13.05 3.75
C LYS A 123 -8.42 12.67 4.40
#